data_ea623f86e54b43666a257fff8e73cd45
#
_entry.id   ea623f86e54b43666a257fff8e73cd45
#
_cell.length_a   1.000
_cell.length_b   1.000
_cell.length_c   1.000
_cell.angle_alpha   90.00
_cell.angle_beta   90.00
_cell.angle_gamma   90.00
#
_symmetry.space_group_name_H-M   'P 1'
#
loop_
_entity.id
_entity.type
_entity.pdbx_description
1 polymer ?
#
loop_
_entity_poly.entity_id
_entity_poly.type
_entity_poly.pdbx_seq_one_letter_code
_entity_poly.pdbx_strand_id
1 'polypeptide(L)'
;MRCLGKVTIHPDFINVSNYIHPITLEAATEVASNLRSDDLREVEEGHGIDHRFLPLIMSQNPSYVYFTVPDGKTAGMAGVGKEGDIWMLCTPEIHRYPITFAREAKRYVDSRTEPLLWNSR
;
A
#
# COMPACT_ATOMS: atom_id res chain seq x y z
N MET A 1 7.79 1.17 21.61
CA MET A 1 7.92 1.43 20.93
C MET A 1 8.01 1.65 20.54
N ARG A 2 7.81 1.63 20.60
CA ARG A 2 8.10 1.93 20.09
C ARG A 2 7.85 2.29 19.59
N CYS A 3 7.78 2.31 19.99
CA CYS A 3 7.65 2.72 19.37
C CYS A 3 7.87 3.01 18.99
N LEU A 4 7.91 2.76 19.03
CA LEU A 4 8.00 3.08 18.48
C LEU A 4 7.79 3.40 17.97
N GLY A 5 7.55 3.45 18.08
CA GLY A 5 7.28 3.90 17.49
C GLY A 5 6.61 4.25 17.40
N LYS A 6 6.20 4.49 17.61
CA LYS A 6 5.55 4.88 17.41
C LYS A 6 5.12 5.24 16.65
N VAL A 7 5.06 4.99 16.35
CA VAL A 7 4.82 5.31 15.58
C VAL A 7 4.56 5.99 14.94
N THR A 8 4.49 6.12 14.91
CA THR A 8 4.27 6.95 14.49
C THR A 8 4.29 7.44 13.49
N ILE A 9 3.95 7.20 13.11
CA ILE A 9 3.81 7.40 12.04
C ILE A 9 3.12 8.09 11.66
N HIS A 10 2.96 8.19 11.55
CA HIS A 10 2.79 9.09 11.47
C HIS A 10 1.86 9.68 10.56
N PRO A 11 0.76 10.39 10.99
CA PRO A 11 -0.04 11.26 10.17
C PRO A 11 0.80 12.22 9.37
N ASP A 12 1.89 12.64 9.98
CA ASP A 12 2.79 13.59 9.30
C ASP A 12 3.42 13.00 8.07
N PHE A 13 3.74 11.71 8.12
CA PHE A 13 4.31 11.07 6.95
C PHE A 13 3.34 11.10 5.77
N ILE A 14 2.08 10.77 6.03
CA ILE A 14 1.07 10.74 4.96
C ILE A 14 0.83 12.14 4.41
N ASN A 15 0.81 13.13 5.30
CA ASN A 15 0.56 14.50 4.88
C ASN A 15 1.69 15.08 4.04
N VAL A 16 2.90 14.56 4.19
CA VAL A 16 4.04 15.03 3.42
C VAL A 16 3.98 14.53 1.99
N SER A 17 3.37 13.37 1.77
CA SER A 17 3.30 12.79 0.43
C SER A 17 1.99 13.17 -0.25
N ASN A 18 2.11 13.63 -1.49
CA ASN A 18 0.92 13.90 -2.30
C ASN A 18 0.37 12.64 -2.95
N TYR A 19 1.04 11.51 -2.80
CA TYR A 19 0.72 10.30 -3.54
C TYR A 19 0.41 9.10 -2.65
N ILE A 20 0.44 9.27 -1.34
CA ILE A 20 0.09 8.20 -0.39
C ILE A 20 -1.08 8.69 0.45
N HIS A 21 -2.15 7.91 0.48
CA HIS A 21 -3.41 8.30 1.12
C HIS A 21 -3.97 7.18 1.97
N PRO A 22 -4.70 7.49 3.04
CA PRO A 22 -5.40 6.44 3.80
C PRO A 22 -6.36 5.69 2.90
N ILE A 23 -6.48 4.38 3.09
CA ILE A 23 -7.31 3.55 2.22
C ILE A 23 -8.77 4.00 2.26
N THR A 24 -9.42 3.92 1.09
CA THR A 24 -10.85 4.15 0.98
C THR A 24 -11.46 3.00 0.19
N LEU A 25 -12.76 2.83 0.33
CA LEU A 25 -13.46 1.79 -0.43
C LEU A 25 -13.36 2.05 -1.93
N GLU A 26 -13.48 3.31 -2.33
CA GLU A 26 -13.40 3.66 -3.75
C GLU A 26 -12.03 3.31 -4.33
N ALA A 27 -10.96 3.66 -3.62
CA ALA A 27 -9.63 3.38 -4.11
C ALA A 27 -9.37 1.88 -4.16
N ALA A 28 -9.80 1.15 -3.14
CA ALA A 28 -9.63 -0.30 -3.12
C ALA A 28 -10.40 -0.94 -4.26
N THR A 29 -11.58 -0.42 -4.57
CA THR A 29 -12.38 -0.92 -5.70
C THR A 29 -11.66 -0.68 -7.02
N GLU A 30 -11.09 0.49 -7.17
CA GLU A 30 -10.37 0.82 -8.40
C GLU A 30 -9.16 -0.08 -8.59
N VAL A 31 -8.40 -0.31 -7.53
CA VAL A 31 -7.24 -1.20 -7.60
C VAL A 31 -7.69 -2.62 -7.94
N ALA A 32 -8.70 -3.12 -7.22
CA ALA A 32 -9.13 -4.50 -7.42
C ALA A 32 -9.67 -4.74 -8.83
N SER A 33 -10.27 -3.71 -9.42
CA SER A 33 -10.84 -3.83 -10.76
C SER A 33 -9.79 -3.74 -11.85
N ASN A 34 -8.58 -3.31 -11.53
CA ASN A 34 -7.53 -3.05 -12.51
C ASN A 34 -6.19 -3.65 -12.13
N LEU A 35 -6.19 -4.73 -11.37
CA LEU A 35 -4.94 -5.35 -10.92
C LEU A 35 -4.08 -5.78 -12.11
N ARG A 36 -2.77 -5.62 -11.97
CA ARG A 36 -1.83 -6.23 -12.92
C ARG A 36 -2.04 -7.73 -12.89
N SER A 37 -1.75 -8.39 -14.02
CA SER A 37 -2.00 -9.82 -14.11
C SER A 37 -1.25 -10.62 -13.06
N ASP A 38 -0.02 -10.22 -12.73
CA ASP A 38 0.74 -10.92 -11.70
C ASP A 38 0.10 -10.79 -10.35
N ASP A 39 -0.41 -9.59 -10.03
CA ASP A 39 -1.05 -9.38 -8.73
C ASP A 39 -2.39 -10.09 -8.66
N LEU A 40 -3.13 -10.09 -9.76
CA LEU A 40 -4.40 -10.80 -9.81
C LEU A 40 -4.18 -12.30 -9.58
N ARG A 41 -3.17 -12.86 -10.23
CA ARG A 41 -2.85 -14.28 -10.06
C ARG A 41 -2.48 -14.58 -8.63
N GLU A 42 -1.68 -13.71 -8.01
CA GLU A 42 -1.29 -13.95 -6.63
C GLU A 42 -2.49 -13.94 -5.69
N VAL A 43 -3.40 -13.00 -5.89
CA VAL A 43 -4.59 -12.91 -5.05
C VAL A 43 -5.47 -14.15 -5.24
N GLU A 44 -5.75 -14.52 -6.47
CA GLU A 44 -6.72 -15.58 -6.73
C GLU A 44 -6.11 -16.96 -6.59
N GLU A 45 -4.91 -17.17 -7.09
CA GLU A 45 -4.28 -18.48 -7.04
C GLU A 45 -3.42 -18.67 -5.82
N GLY A 46 -2.70 -17.61 -5.41
CA GLY A 46 -1.82 -17.70 -4.27
C GLY A 46 -2.54 -17.67 -2.93
N HIS A 47 -3.58 -16.85 -2.81
CA HIS A 47 -4.29 -16.68 -1.55
C HIS A 47 -5.71 -17.21 -1.59
N GLY A 48 -6.18 -17.62 -2.76
CA GLY A 48 -7.53 -18.17 -2.87
C GLY A 48 -8.64 -17.16 -2.65
N ILE A 49 -8.36 -15.88 -2.87
CA ILE A 49 -9.34 -14.81 -2.67
C ILE A 49 -9.85 -14.35 -4.02
N ASP A 50 -11.19 -14.29 -4.17
CA ASP A 50 -11.78 -13.67 -5.34
C ASP A 50 -11.52 -12.18 -5.28
N HIS A 51 -10.88 -11.63 -6.31
CA HIS A 51 -10.47 -10.22 -6.29
C HIS A 51 -11.64 -9.26 -6.09
N ARG A 52 -12.88 -9.70 -6.38
CA ARG A 52 -14.05 -8.85 -6.21
C ARG A 52 -14.34 -8.56 -4.74
N PHE A 53 -13.80 -9.36 -3.83
CA PHE A 53 -14.00 -9.13 -2.40
C PHE A 53 -12.89 -8.30 -1.78
N LEU A 54 -11.82 -7.99 -2.54
CA LEU A 54 -10.72 -7.20 -2.00
C LEU A 54 -11.15 -5.85 -1.44
N PRO A 55 -12.04 -5.11 -2.12
CA PRO A 55 -12.39 -3.79 -1.58
C PRO A 55 -12.98 -3.87 -0.17
N LEU A 56 -13.83 -4.85 0.09
CA LEU A 56 -14.40 -4.98 1.42
C LEU A 56 -13.36 -5.38 2.44
N ILE A 57 -12.47 -6.30 2.06
CA ILE A 57 -11.44 -6.78 2.98
C ILE A 57 -10.45 -5.67 3.32
N MET A 58 -9.97 -4.98 2.29
CA MET A 58 -8.88 -4.03 2.48
C MET A 58 -9.34 -2.73 3.11
N SER A 59 -10.55 -2.29 2.81
CA SER A 59 -11.02 -1.01 3.34
C SER A 59 -11.35 -1.06 4.83
N GLN A 60 -11.38 -2.25 5.42
CA GLN A 60 -11.70 -2.37 6.84
C GLN A 60 -10.51 -2.06 7.74
N ASN A 61 -9.31 -1.99 7.19
CA ASN A 61 -8.14 -1.72 8.02
C ASN A 61 -7.67 -0.29 7.77
N PRO A 62 -7.89 0.62 8.74
CA PRO A 62 -7.57 2.03 8.52
C PRO A 62 -6.08 2.33 8.42
N SER A 63 -5.22 1.37 8.74
CA SER A 63 -3.78 1.59 8.59
C SER A 63 -3.28 1.34 7.17
N TYR A 64 -4.12 0.77 6.31
CA TYR A 64 -3.73 0.53 4.93
C TYR A 64 -3.77 1.82 4.14
N VAL A 65 -3.03 1.86 3.03
CA VAL A 65 -2.92 3.06 2.21
C VAL A 65 -3.15 2.72 0.74
N TYR A 66 -3.41 3.75 -0.05
CA TYR A 66 -3.38 3.59 -1.50
C TYR A 66 -2.47 4.67 -2.09
N PHE A 67 -1.98 4.39 -3.28
CA PHE A 67 -1.05 5.27 -3.99
C PHE A 67 -1.73 5.84 -5.22
N THR A 68 -1.48 7.13 -5.48
CA THR A 68 -1.87 7.76 -6.73
C THR A 68 -0.61 8.10 -7.53
N VAL A 69 -0.81 8.43 -8.80
CA VAL A 69 0.27 8.89 -9.68
C VAL A 69 -0.06 10.30 -10.13
N PRO A 70 0.88 10.99 -10.80
CA PRO A 70 0.68 12.43 -11.10
C PRO A 70 -0.59 12.78 -11.85
N ASP A 71 -1.18 11.87 -12.61
CA ASP A 71 -2.43 12.18 -13.30
C ASP A 71 -3.67 11.93 -12.42
N GLY A 72 -3.46 11.58 -11.14
CA GLY A 72 -4.55 11.41 -10.20
C GLY A 72 -5.13 10.00 -10.15
N LYS A 73 -4.69 9.10 -11.00
CA LYS A 73 -5.22 7.75 -11.01
C LYS A 73 -4.64 6.92 -9.87
N THR A 74 -5.42 5.98 -9.40
CA THR A 74 -4.99 5.08 -8.34
C THR A 74 -4.08 4.01 -8.92
N ALA A 75 -2.89 3.87 -8.33
CA ALA A 75 -1.87 2.98 -8.87
C ALA A 75 -1.66 1.73 -8.02
N GLY A 76 -2.15 1.71 -6.79
CA GLY A 76 -1.97 0.54 -5.96
C GLY A 76 -2.44 0.76 -4.55
N MET A 77 -2.40 -0.30 -3.76
CA MET A 77 -2.69 -0.21 -2.33
C MET A 77 -1.71 -1.12 -1.59
N ALA A 78 -1.51 -0.83 -0.32
CA ALA A 78 -0.49 -1.52 0.47
C ALA A 78 -0.85 -1.54 1.94
N GLY A 79 -0.24 -2.46 2.66
CA GLY A 79 -0.41 -2.54 4.10
C GLY A 79 0.60 -3.47 4.72
N VAL A 80 0.55 -3.57 6.04
CA VAL A 80 1.39 -4.47 6.80
C VAL A 80 0.52 -5.60 7.31
N GLY A 81 0.93 -6.83 7.02
CA GLY A 81 0.19 -7.99 7.45
C GLY A 81 0.41 -8.31 8.92
N LYS A 82 -0.29 -9.32 9.40
CA LYS A 82 -0.25 -9.68 10.81
C LYS A 82 1.15 -10.08 11.27
N GLU A 83 1.94 -10.61 10.36
CA GLU A 83 3.27 -11.08 10.70
C GLU A 83 4.35 -10.05 10.40
N GLY A 84 3.94 -8.83 10.13
CA GLY A 84 4.89 -7.76 9.87
C GLY A 84 5.34 -7.65 8.43
N ASP A 85 4.86 -8.52 7.55
CA ASP A 85 5.20 -8.46 6.15
C ASP A 85 4.44 -7.33 5.46
N ILE A 86 5.12 -6.64 4.55
CA ILE A 86 4.51 -5.59 3.76
C ILE A 86 4.00 -6.20 2.46
N TRP A 87 2.73 -5.95 2.14
CA TRP A 87 2.14 -6.40 0.89
C TRP A 87 1.76 -5.18 0.04
N MET A 88 1.70 -5.38 -1.26
CA MET A 88 1.37 -4.31 -2.18
C MET A 88 0.69 -4.89 -3.41
N LEU A 89 -0.43 -4.31 -3.81
CA LEU A 89 -1.17 -4.72 -4.98
C LEU A 89 -1.29 -3.52 -5.90
N CYS A 90 -0.96 -3.69 -7.18
CA CYS A 90 -0.80 -2.57 -8.08
C CYS A 90 -1.63 -2.71 -9.34
N THR A 91 -1.88 -1.56 -9.99
CA THR A 91 -2.48 -1.50 -11.30
C THR A 91 -1.40 -1.19 -12.33
N PRO A 92 -1.71 -1.33 -13.63
CA PRO A 92 -0.72 -0.98 -14.67
C PRO A 92 -0.31 0.49 -14.66
N GLU A 93 -1.00 1.34 -13.92
CA GLU A 93 -0.61 2.75 -13.86
C GLU A 93 0.79 2.96 -13.33
N ILE A 94 1.33 2.01 -12.57
CA ILE A 94 2.71 2.14 -12.08
C ILE A 94 3.71 2.16 -13.23
N HIS A 95 3.36 1.61 -14.37
CA HIS A 95 4.26 1.57 -15.52
C HIS A 95 4.30 2.90 -16.27
N ARG A 96 3.30 3.75 -16.06
CA ARG A 96 3.29 5.07 -16.70
C ARG A 96 4.13 6.07 -15.91
N TYR A 97 4.28 5.85 -14.62
CA TYR A 97 5.04 6.76 -13.76
C TYR A 97 5.95 5.96 -12.84
N PRO A 98 6.87 5.17 -13.42
CA PRO A 98 7.64 4.22 -12.60
C PRO A 98 8.53 4.88 -11.56
N ILE A 99 9.10 6.03 -11.88
CA ILE A 99 10.00 6.69 -10.93
C ILE A 99 9.20 7.26 -9.76
N THR A 100 8.09 7.92 -10.04
CA THR A 100 7.24 8.44 -8.97
C THR A 100 6.75 7.30 -8.08
N PHE A 101 6.25 6.23 -8.69
CA PHE A 101 5.72 5.13 -7.89
C PHE A 101 6.83 4.48 -7.07
N ALA A 102 7.99 4.22 -7.66
CA ALA A 102 9.09 3.59 -6.93
C ALA A 102 9.52 4.42 -5.73
N ARG A 103 9.59 5.74 -5.92
CA ARG A 103 9.98 6.63 -4.82
C ARG A 103 8.96 6.59 -3.69
N GLU A 104 7.67 6.64 -4.03
CA GLU A 104 6.64 6.63 -3.00
C GLU A 104 6.52 5.28 -2.32
N ALA A 105 6.66 4.20 -3.08
CA ALA A 105 6.66 2.87 -2.50
C ALA A 105 7.81 2.70 -1.51
N LYS A 106 9.00 3.18 -1.88
CA LYS A 106 10.14 3.13 -0.98
C LYS A 106 9.89 3.96 0.27
N ARG A 107 9.29 5.13 0.10
CA ARG A 107 8.96 5.99 1.25
C ARG A 107 8.04 5.23 2.22
N TYR A 108 7.04 4.55 1.68
CA TYR A 108 6.12 3.81 2.52
C TYR A 108 6.83 2.68 3.25
N VAL A 109 7.63 1.89 2.53
CA VAL A 109 8.36 0.78 3.13
C VAL A 109 9.29 1.28 4.23
N ASP A 110 10.03 2.34 3.96
CA ASP A 110 10.97 2.89 4.94
C ASP A 110 10.24 3.35 6.19
N SER A 111 9.06 3.94 6.04
CA SER A 111 8.32 4.42 7.20
C SER A 111 7.85 3.28 8.09
N ARG A 112 7.69 2.08 7.53
CA ARG A 112 7.20 0.95 8.29
C ARG A 112 8.30 0.08 8.87
N THR A 113 9.49 0.11 8.26
CA THR A 113 10.54 -0.82 8.66
C THR A 113 11.71 -0.14 9.38
N GLU A 114 11.88 1.14 9.21
CA GLU A 114 13.06 1.82 9.72
C GLU A 114 13.25 1.67 11.22
N PRO A 115 12.21 1.81 12.05
CA PRO A 115 12.42 1.69 13.49
C PRO A 115 13.00 0.34 13.87
N LEU A 116 12.63 -0.71 13.16
CA LEU A 116 13.16 -2.05 13.46
C LEU A 116 14.65 -2.11 13.14
N LEU A 117 15.05 -1.48 12.05
CA LEU A 117 16.46 -1.47 11.68
C LEU A 117 17.30 -0.72 12.69
N TRP A 118 16.80 0.38 13.20
CA TRP A 118 17.48 1.14 14.20
C TRP A 118 17.71 0.33 15.46
N ASN A 119 16.69 -0.41 15.85
CA ASN A 119 16.74 -1.13 17.10
C ASN A 119 17.59 -2.37 17.00
N SER A 120 17.90 -2.81 15.82
CA SER A 120 18.68 -4.03 15.66
C SER A 120 20.16 -3.83 15.96
N ARG A 121 20.58 -2.63 16.17
CA ARG A 121 21.99 -2.40 16.53
C ARG A 121 22.28 -2.65 17.95
#